data_655ef9d1c6eb27c217278242ae680671
#
_entry.id   655ef9d1c6eb27c217278242ae680671
#
_cell.length_a   1.000
_cell.length_b   1.000
_cell.length_c   1.000
_cell.angle_alpha   90.00
_cell.angle_beta   90.00
_cell.angle_gamma   90.00
#
_symmetry.space_group_name_H-M   'P 1'
#
loop_
_entity.id
_entity.type
_entity.pdbx_description
1 polymer ?
#
loop_
_entity_poly.entity_id
_entity_poly.type
_entity_poly.pdbx_seq_one_letter_code
_entity_poly.pdbx_strand_id
1 'polypeptide(L)'
;MAELEKLKNTPAAARIRAAAQRGALAHALLFTGPGDRAGAALFAAAAMECTAEKEPPCGVCPACRKVLGGIHPDVTAVRDEEHKNLSVDAVRAVRSDAYIRPNEGARKVYIFEDCALLTEQDQNVLLKIVEEGPPYAAFLFCAENPAAVLQTLRSRCVEIRLHPVAEGGDATELSAEVEALCRAVGEKKRGAVTELLVELERKKTDREALQTLLEQAHGLFADALLIFYGQEVLGKSEKTARFLAKNLTKQQIMHTIELLQSYCRECAYNVGVNHVLGALAVELEGIL
;
A
#
# COMPACT_ATOMS: atom_id res chain seq x y z
N MET A 1 -10.38 -18.31 0.74
CA MET A 1 -11.33 -17.66 1.69
C MET A 1 -10.59 -17.04 2.86
N ALA A 2 -9.72 -17.78 3.60
CA ALA A 2 -8.96 -17.20 4.73
C ALA A 2 -8.01 -16.05 4.34
N GLU A 3 -7.38 -16.12 3.18
CA GLU A 3 -6.49 -15.05 2.69
C GLU A 3 -7.24 -13.76 2.34
N LEU A 4 -8.43 -13.87 1.72
CA LEU A 4 -9.26 -12.70 1.43
C LEU A 4 -9.71 -12.00 2.72
N GLU A 5 -10.03 -12.75 3.77
CA GLU A 5 -10.41 -12.18 5.08
C GLU A 5 -9.25 -11.43 5.74
N LYS A 6 -8.02 -11.93 5.63
CA LYS A 6 -6.83 -11.22 6.14
C LYS A 6 -6.61 -9.89 5.43
N LEU A 7 -6.85 -9.84 4.12
CA LEU A 7 -6.66 -8.65 3.31
C LEU A 7 -7.80 -7.62 3.45
N LYS A 8 -9.03 -8.08 3.71
CA LYS A 8 -10.22 -7.20 3.78
C LYS A 8 -10.07 -6.01 4.71
N ASN A 9 -9.33 -6.16 5.78
CA ASN A 9 -9.17 -5.15 6.83
C ASN A 9 -7.89 -4.31 6.66
N THR A 10 -7.20 -4.42 5.53
CA THR A 10 -5.99 -3.63 5.27
C THR A 10 -6.33 -2.26 4.66
N PRO A 11 -5.52 -1.23 4.91
CA PRO A 11 -5.68 0.07 4.25
C PRO A 11 -5.65 -0.03 2.72
N ALA A 12 -4.86 -0.94 2.18
CA ALA A 12 -4.79 -1.21 0.74
C ALA A 12 -6.13 -1.73 0.20
N ALA A 13 -6.75 -2.69 0.88
CA ALA A 13 -8.07 -3.20 0.51
C ALA A 13 -9.16 -2.13 0.59
N ALA A 14 -9.12 -1.27 1.60
CA ALA A 14 -10.05 -0.15 1.71
C ALA A 14 -9.93 0.82 0.52
N ARG A 15 -8.69 1.15 0.09
CA ARG A 15 -8.43 1.99 -1.09
C ARG A 15 -8.94 1.33 -2.37
N ILE A 16 -8.67 0.03 -2.56
CA ILE A 16 -9.13 -0.73 -3.73
C ILE A 16 -10.65 -0.76 -3.77
N ARG A 17 -11.33 -1.06 -2.65
CA ARG A 17 -12.80 -1.06 -2.56
C ARG A 17 -13.39 0.29 -2.91
N ALA A 18 -12.89 1.35 -2.27
CA ALA A 18 -13.38 2.69 -2.51
C ALA A 18 -13.21 3.13 -3.97
N ALA A 19 -12.13 2.73 -4.64
CA ALA A 19 -11.92 2.99 -6.05
C ALA A 19 -12.86 2.14 -6.92
N ALA A 20 -13.04 0.85 -6.61
CA ALA A 20 -13.92 -0.05 -7.34
C ALA A 20 -15.40 0.38 -7.25
N GLN A 21 -15.88 0.77 -6.05
CA GLN A 21 -17.23 1.26 -5.83
C GLN A 21 -17.55 2.52 -6.66
N ARG A 22 -16.56 3.38 -6.90
CA ARG A 22 -16.69 4.56 -7.74
C ARG A 22 -16.50 4.29 -9.23
N GLY A 23 -16.23 3.05 -9.64
CA GLY A 23 -15.86 2.72 -11.01
C GLY A 23 -14.54 3.34 -11.47
N ALA A 24 -13.71 3.78 -10.51
CA ALA A 24 -12.46 4.51 -10.75
C ALA A 24 -11.20 3.67 -10.45
N LEU A 25 -11.33 2.34 -10.45
CA LEU A 25 -10.18 1.46 -10.25
C LEU A 25 -9.29 1.52 -11.50
N ALA A 26 -8.07 1.98 -11.31
CA ALA A 26 -7.12 2.18 -12.41
C ALA A 26 -6.81 0.85 -13.12
N HIS A 27 -6.55 0.95 -14.42
CA HIS A 27 -6.17 -0.20 -15.25
C HIS A 27 -4.72 -0.66 -15.02
N ALA A 28 -3.87 0.16 -14.41
CA ALA A 28 -2.51 -0.20 -14.04
C ALA A 28 -2.28 0.13 -12.57
N LEU A 29 -1.99 -0.90 -11.77
CA LEU A 29 -1.67 -0.79 -10.35
C LEU A 29 -0.29 -1.36 -10.09
N LEU A 30 0.45 -0.74 -9.17
CA LEU A 30 1.74 -1.22 -8.69
C LEU A 30 1.66 -1.42 -7.16
N PHE A 31 1.80 -2.66 -6.73
CA PHE A 31 1.83 -3.04 -5.31
C PHE A 31 3.29 -3.10 -4.84
N THR A 32 3.64 -2.26 -3.86
CA THR A 32 5.02 -2.15 -3.34
C THR A 32 5.07 -2.39 -1.84
N GLY A 33 6.27 -2.60 -1.32
CA GLY A 33 6.54 -2.76 0.11
C GLY A 33 6.50 -4.22 0.59
N PRO A 34 6.75 -4.44 1.90
CA PRO A 34 7.00 -5.77 2.46
C PRO A 34 5.73 -6.59 2.75
N GLY A 35 4.52 -6.05 2.50
CA GLY A 35 3.27 -6.77 2.71
C GLY A 35 2.96 -7.83 1.63
N ASP A 36 1.81 -8.50 1.75
CA ASP A 36 1.33 -9.50 0.78
C ASP A 36 0.88 -8.83 -0.53
N ARG A 37 1.82 -8.66 -1.44
CA ARG A 37 1.62 -8.01 -2.75
C ARG A 37 0.78 -8.88 -3.69
N ALA A 38 1.04 -10.16 -3.70
CA ALA A 38 0.32 -11.11 -4.56
C ALA A 38 -1.15 -11.21 -4.14
N GLY A 39 -1.42 -11.31 -2.84
CA GLY A 39 -2.78 -11.28 -2.31
C GLY A 39 -3.50 -9.97 -2.59
N ALA A 40 -2.83 -8.82 -2.46
CA ALA A 40 -3.41 -7.52 -2.78
C ALA A 40 -3.73 -7.37 -4.29
N ALA A 41 -2.86 -7.89 -5.17
CA ALA A 41 -3.13 -7.93 -6.60
C ALA A 41 -4.32 -8.84 -6.92
N LEU A 42 -4.38 -10.02 -6.30
CA LEU A 42 -5.52 -10.92 -6.45
C LEU A 42 -6.82 -10.30 -5.93
N PHE A 43 -6.76 -9.56 -4.82
CA PHE A 43 -7.90 -8.81 -4.29
C PHE A 43 -8.36 -7.73 -5.27
N ALA A 44 -7.44 -7.00 -5.89
CA ALA A 44 -7.75 -5.99 -6.90
C ALA A 44 -8.36 -6.64 -8.16
N ALA A 45 -7.80 -7.75 -8.64
CA ALA A 45 -8.35 -8.52 -9.76
C ALA A 45 -9.79 -8.99 -9.46
N ALA A 46 -10.02 -9.53 -8.25
CA ALA A 46 -11.36 -9.91 -7.83
C ALA A 46 -12.33 -8.72 -7.74
N ALA A 47 -11.83 -7.53 -7.36
CA ALA A 47 -12.65 -6.31 -7.35
C ALA A 47 -12.98 -5.82 -8.77
N MET A 48 -12.07 -5.99 -9.74
CA MET A 48 -12.28 -5.65 -11.14
C MET A 48 -13.32 -6.52 -11.83
N GLU A 49 -13.40 -7.79 -11.45
CA GLU A 49 -14.29 -8.79 -12.03
C GLU A 49 -15.59 -9.01 -11.22
N CYS A 50 -15.69 -8.37 -10.05
CA CYS A 50 -16.84 -8.55 -9.17
C CYS A 50 -18.14 -8.03 -9.80
N THR A 51 -19.15 -8.90 -9.83
CA THR A 51 -20.50 -8.56 -10.38
C THR A 51 -21.43 -7.98 -9.32
N ALA A 52 -21.00 -7.83 -8.06
CA ALA A 52 -21.80 -7.24 -7.00
C ALA A 52 -21.73 -5.72 -7.05
N GLU A 53 -22.90 -5.06 -6.94
CA GLU A 53 -22.99 -3.60 -6.92
C GLU A 53 -22.41 -2.96 -5.65
N LYS A 54 -22.42 -3.71 -4.53
CA LYS A 54 -21.92 -3.24 -3.23
C LYS A 54 -20.68 -4.01 -2.80
N GLU A 55 -19.73 -3.29 -2.26
CA GLU A 55 -18.53 -3.82 -1.60
C GLU A 55 -17.68 -4.81 -2.43
N PRO A 56 -17.25 -4.44 -3.66
CA PRO A 56 -16.34 -5.27 -4.42
C PRO A 56 -14.93 -5.32 -3.75
N PRO A 57 -14.27 -6.50 -3.72
CA PRO A 57 -14.80 -7.80 -4.10
C PRO A 57 -15.71 -8.39 -3.02
N CYS A 58 -16.87 -8.91 -3.43
CA CYS A 58 -17.81 -9.53 -2.48
C CYS A 58 -17.34 -10.91 -1.98
N GLY A 59 -16.45 -11.58 -2.70
CA GLY A 59 -15.90 -12.90 -2.37
C GLY A 59 -16.85 -14.08 -2.63
N VAL A 60 -18.11 -13.84 -2.96
CA VAL A 60 -19.15 -14.88 -3.07
C VAL A 60 -19.74 -15.05 -4.45
N CYS A 61 -19.66 -14.04 -5.32
CA CYS A 61 -20.15 -14.16 -6.69
C CYS A 61 -19.28 -15.13 -7.51
N PRO A 62 -19.79 -15.69 -8.62
CA PRO A 62 -19.05 -16.64 -9.45
C PRO A 62 -17.69 -16.09 -9.92
N ALA A 63 -17.64 -14.83 -10.35
CA ALA A 63 -16.39 -14.18 -10.78
C ALA A 63 -15.37 -14.12 -9.65
N CYS A 64 -15.74 -13.60 -8.46
CA CYS A 64 -14.83 -13.58 -7.31
C CYS A 64 -14.32 -14.97 -6.94
N ARG A 65 -15.19 -16.00 -6.94
CA ARG A 65 -14.78 -17.37 -6.64
C ARG A 65 -13.79 -17.91 -7.66
N LYS A 66 -13.99 -17.64 -8.94
CA LYS A 66 -13.07 -18.08 -10.00
C LYS A 66 -11.72 -17.36 -9.89
N VAL A 67 -11.71 -16.04 -9.66
CA VAL A 67 -10.47 -15.28 -9.47
C VAL A 67 -9.69 -15.80 -8.27
N LEU A 68 -10.34 -15.94 -7.12
CA LEU A 68 -9.72 -16.42 -5.89
C LEU A 68 -9.28 -17.90 -5.98
N GLY A 69 -9.94 -18.68 -6.83
CA GLY A 69 -9.58 -20.06 -7.13
C GLY A 69 -8.51 -20.21 -8.21
N GLY A 70 -8.03 -19.10 -8.81
CA GLY A 70 -7.02 -19.12 -9.88
C GLY A 70 -7.52 -19.72 -11.19
N ILE A 71 -8.84 -19.77 -11.43
CA ILE A 71 -9.47 -20.42 -12.59
C ILE A 71 -10.32 -19.46 -13.44
N HIS A 72 -10.19 -18.14 -13.22
CA HIS A 72 -10.92 -17.17 -14.04
C HIS A 72 -10.25 -17.01 -15.41
N PRO A 73 -10.96 -17.22 -16.53
CA PRO A 73 -10.36 -17.22 -17.87
C PRO A 73 -9.75 -15.87 -18.28
N ASP A 74 -10.22 -14.77 -17.70
CA ASP A 74 -9.78 -13.42 -18.02
C ASP A 74 -8.79 -12.85 -16.99
N VAL A 75 -8.35 -13.65 -16.00
CA VAL A 75 -7.34 -13.27 -15.02
C VAL A 75 -6.15 -14.20 -15.13
N THR A 76 -5.02 -13.67 -15.57
CA THR A 76 -3.80 -14.44 -15.84
C THR A 76 -2.70 -14.02 -14.90
N ALA A 77 -2.20 -14.93 -14.04
CA ALA A 77 -0.93 -14.76 -13.36
C ALA A 77 0.20 -15.03 -14.36
N VAL A 78 0.98 -14.00 -14.64
CA VAL A 78 2.09 -14.11 -15.62
C VAL A 78 3.27 -14.73 -14.91
N ARG A 79 3.53 -16.00 -15.23
CA ARG A 79 4.63 -16.80 -14.68
C ARG A 79 5.38 -17.46 -15.83
N ASP A 80 6.64 -17.73 -15.61
CA ASP A 80 7.43 -18.61 -16.47
C ASP A 80 7.84 -19.82 -15.65
N GLU A 81 7.27 -20.97 -15.96
CA GLU A 81 7.52 -22.22 -15.22
C GLU A 81 8.87 -22.85 -15.57
N GLU A 82 9.45 -22.46 -16.73
CA GLU A 82 10.70 -23.06 -17.24
C GLU A 82 11.93 -22.22 -16.90
N HIS A 83 11.77 -20.92 -16.62
CA HIS A 83 12.87 -20.00 -16.43
C HIS A 83 12.78 -19.26 -15.09
N LYS A 84 13.95 -18.94 -14.51
CA LYS A 84 14.06 -18.16 -13.29
C LYS A 84 13.54 -16.72 -13.46
N ASN A 85 13.65 -16.17 -14.68
CA ASN A 85 13.16 -14.85 -15.06
C ASN A 85 12.00 -15.03 -16.05
N LEU A 86 11.07 -14.08 -16.08
CA LEU A 86 10.02 -14.05 -17.09
C LEU A 86 10.69 -13.94 -18.48
N SER A 87 10.33 -14.83 -19.37
CA SER A 87 10.84 -14.79 -20.74
C SER A 87 10.22 -13.64 -21.53
N VAL A 88 11.00 -13.05 -22.43
CA VAL A 88 10.51 -12.02 -23.37
C VAL A 88 9.27 -12.51 -24.14
N ASP A 89 9.22 -13.80 -24.42
CA ASP A 89 8.11 -14.39 -25.17
C ASP A 89 6.84 -14.48 -24.32
N ALA A 90 6.93 -14.72 -22.99
CA ALA A 90 5.79 -14.65 -22.08
C ALA A 90 5.22 -13.22 -22.03
N VAL A 91 6.08 -12.21 -21.99
CA VAL A 91 5.65 -10.79 -22.00
C VAL A 91 5.03 -10.40 -23.35
N ARG A 92 5.59 -10.89 -24.46
CA ARG A 92 5.01 -10.68 -25.80
C ARG A 92 3.65 -11.38 -25.96
N ALA A 93 3.51 -12.57 -25.39
CA ALA A 93 2.23 -13.29 -25.37
C ALA A 93 1.15 -12.48 -24.62
N VAL A 94 1.46 -11.92 -23.45
CA VAL A 94 0.56 -11.00 -22.73
C VAL A 94 0.16 -9.82 -23.62
N ARG A 95 1.12 -9.19 -24.32
CA ARG A 95 0.83 -8.07 -25.19
C ARG A 95 -0.14 -8.46 -26.32
N SER A 96 0.03 -9.62 -26.92
CA SER A 96 -0.85 -10.09 -28.00
C SER A 96 -2.23 -10.47 -27.49
N ASP A 97 -2.29 -11.17 -26.34
CA ASP A 97 -3.51 -11.60 -25.70
C ASP A 97 -4.35 -10.44 -25.16
N ALA A 98 -3.73 -9.35 -24.73
CA ALA A 98 -4.43 -8.17 -24.20
C ALA A 98 -5.36 -7.49 -25.21
N TYR A 99 -5.15 -7.67 -26.52
CA TYR A 99 -6.05 -7.17 -27.56
C TYR A 99 -7.27 -8.08 -27.81
N ILE A 100 -7.28 -9.28 -27.26
CA ILE A 100 -8.43 -10.19 -27.31
C ILE A 100 -9.41 -9.75 -26.21
N ARG A 101 -10.69 -9.62 -26.57
CA ARG A 101 -11.72 -9.22 -25.61
C ARG A 101 -11.84 -10.26 -24.47
N PRO A 102 -12.25 -9.82 -23.27
CA PRO A 102 -12.56 -10.73 -22.18
C PRO A 102 -13.58 -11.79 -22.61
N ASN A 103 -13.45 -12.98 -22.06
CA ASN A 103 -14.32 -14.11 -22.37
C ASN A 103 -15.64 -14.03 -21.58
N GLU A 104 -15.56 -13.82 -20.28
CA GLU A 104 -16.75 -13.72 -19.41
C GLU A 104 -16.71 -12.51 -18.45
N GLY A 105 -15.53 -11.95 -18.22
CA GLY A 105 -15.30 -10.85 -17.30
C GLY A 105 -15.55 -9.47 -17.89
N ALA A 106 -15.52 -8.44 -17.03
CA ALA A 106 -15.56 -7.05 -17.46
C ALA A 106 -14.20 -6.58 -17.98
N ARG A 107 -13.13 -7.17 -17.49
CA ARG A 107 -11.75 -6.83 -17.82
C ARG A 107 -10.91 -8.06 -18.13
N LYS A 108 -9.76 -7.84 -18.72
CA LYS A 108 -8.72 -8.83 -18.92
C LYS A 108 -7.53 -8.44 -18.06
N VAL A 109 -7.27 -9.19 -16.99
CA VAL A 109 -6.36 -8.80 -15.91
C VAL A 109 -5.10 -9.64 -15.97
N TYR A 110 -3.93 -8.98 -15.98
CA TYR A 110 -2.62 -9.63 -15.95
C TYR A 110 -1.91 -9.27 -14.65
N ILE A 111 -1.51 -10.29 -13.89
CA ILE A 111 -0.83 -10.15 -12.60
C ILE A 111 0.64 -10.53 -12.78
N PHE A 112 1.55 -9.58 -12.58
CA PHE A 112 2.99 -9.80 -12.54
C PHE A 112 3.40 -9.87 -11.07
N GLU A 113 3.55 -11.08 -10.55
CA GLU A 113 3.75 -11.33 -9.10
C GLU A 113 5.09 -10.84 -8.57
N ASP A 114 6.11 -10.73 -9.44
CA ASP A 114 7.39 -10.14 -9.09
C ASP A 114 8.02 -9.42 -10.29
N CYS A 115 8.03 -8.11 -10.25
CA CYS A 115 8.66 -7.29 -11.29
C CYS A 115 10.19 -7.33 -11.27
N ALA A 116 10.84 -7.86 -10.22
CA ALA A 116 12.28 -8.08 -10.22
C ALA A 116 12.69 -9.17 -11.23
N LEU A 117 11.75 -10.01 -11.66
CA LEU A 117 11.95 -11.02 -12.70
C LEU A 117 11.85 -10.45 -14.14
N LEU A 118 11.40 -9.20 -14.29
CA LEU A 118 11.29 -8.51 -15.58
C LEU A 118 12.59 -7.77 -15.89
N THR A 119 13.17 -8.04 -17.02
CA THR A 119 14.28 -7.22 -17.52
C THR A 119 13.81 -5.83 -17.95
N GLU A 120 14.73 -4.86 -18.08
CA GLU A 120 14.39 -3.53 -18.59
C GLU A 120 13.72 -3.60 -19.98
N GLN A 121 14.15 -4.55 -20.81
CA GLN A 121 13.57 -4.76 -22.12
C GLN A 121 12.12 -5.23 -22.04
N ASP A 122 11.80 -6.13 -21.12
CA ASP A 122 10.44 -6.63 -20.88
C ASP A 122 9.53 -5.51 -20.40
N GLN A 123 10.00 -4.71 -19.43
CA GLN A 123 9.26 -3.56 -18.93
C GLN A 123 8.99 -2.54 -20.03
N ASN A 124 9.94 -2.31 -20.92
CA ASN A 124 9.76 -1.42 -22.08
C ASN A 124 8.73 -1.96 -23.10
N VAL A 125 8.64 -3.28 -23.26
CA VAL A 125 7.59 -3.90 -24.10
C VAL A 125 6.20 -3.65 -23.51
N LEU A 126 6.07 -3.68 -22.18
CA LEU A 126 4.82 -3.43 -21.46
C LEU A 126 4.37 -1.97 -21.49
N LEU A 127 5.28 -1.00 -21.61
CA LEU A 127 4.94 0.42 -21.62
C LEU A 127 3.85 0.76 -22.64
N LYS A 128 3.98 0.24 -23.87
CA LYS A 128 3.02 0.54 -24.94
C LYS A 128 1.63 0.01 -24.64
N ILE A 129 1.53 -1.21 -24.10
CA ILE A 129 0.22 -1.81 -23.82
C ILE A 129 -0.43 -1.21 -22.56
N VAL A 130 0.38 -0.76 -21.61
CA VAL A 130 -0.11 -0.05 -20.41
C VAL A 130 -0.63 1.33 -20.80
N GLU A 131 -0.01 2.01 -21.78
CA GLU A 131 -0.39 3.38 -22.18
C GLU A 131 -1.50 3.41 -23.22
N GLU A 132 -1.40 2.56 -24.25
CA GLU A 132 -2.25 2.58 -25.44
C GLU A 132 -3.12 1.33 -25.58
N GLY A 133 -3.17 0.47 -24.56
CA GLY A 133 -3.90 -0.79 -24.61
C GLY A 133 -5.42 -0.62 -24.59
N PRO A 134 -6.16 -1.72 -24.84
CA PRO A 134 -7.60 -1.69 -24.82
C PRO A 134 -8.13 -1.28 -23.43
N PRO A 135 -9.26 -0.56 -23.35
CA PRO A 135 -9.79 -0.04 -22.07
C PRO A 135 -10.26 -1.15 -21.11
N TYR A 136 -10.41 -2.35 -21.60
CA TYR A 136 -10.73 -3.52 -20.78
C TYR A 136 -9.50 -4.26 -20.25
N ALA A 137 -8.29 -3.98 -20.74
CA ALA A 137 -7.07 -4.60 -20.22
C ALA A 137 -6.64 -3.93 -18.91
N ALA A 138 -6.20 -4.73 -17.95
CA ALA A 138 -5.67 -4.24 -16.67
C ALA A 138 -4.39 -4.98 -16.30
N PHE A 139 -3.44 -4.25 -15.71
CA PHE A 139 -2.10 -4.73 -15.38
C PHE A 139 -1.81 -4.49 -13.91
N LEU A 140 -1.51 -5.53 -13.18
CA LEU A 140 -1.23 -5.52 -11.75
C LEU A 140 0.22 -5.95 -11.54
N PHE A 141 1.05 -5.02 -11.15
CA PHE A 141 2.48 -5.22 -10.93
C PHE A 141 2.78 -5.34 -9.45
N CYS A 142 3.62 -6.30 -9.05
CA CYS A 142 4.11 -6.46 -7.69
C CYS A 142 5.62 -6.28 -7.67
N ALA A 143 6.12 -5.46 -6.76
CA ALA A 143 7.55 -5.28 -6.53
C ALA A 143 7.80 -4.98 -5.05
N GLU A 144 8.69 -5.71 -4.40
CA GLU A 144 9.06 -5.39 -3.01
C GLU A 144 9.73 -4.03 -2.93
N ASN A 145 10.71 -3.82 -3.80
CA ASN A 145 11.37 -2.54 -3.95
C ASN A 145 10.84 -1.84 -5.22
N PRO A 146 10.25 -0.64 -5.11
CA PRO A 146 9.79 0.11 -6.27
C PRO A 146 10.92 0.47 -7.26
N ALA A 147 12.20 0.41 -6.85
CA ALA A 147 13.34 0.62 -7.73
C ALA A 147 13.54 -0.52 -8.75
N ALA A 148 12.93 -1.69 -8.53
CA ALA A 148 12.93 -2.78 -9.51
C ALA A 148 12.03 -2.49 -10.73
N VAL A 149 11.17 -1.47 -10.63
CA VAL A 149 10.27 -1.05 -11.71
C VAL A 149 10.80 0.22 -12.35
N LEU A 150 10.96 0.23 -13.67
CA LEU A 150 11.38 1.41 -14.41
C LEU A 150 10.50 2.61 -14.09
N GLN A 151 11.13 3.77 -13.93
CA GLN A 151 10.41 5.02 -13.63
C GLN A 151 9.33 5.32 -14.66
N THR A 152 9.57 4.98 -15.93
CA THR A 152 8.62 5.14 -17.04
C THR A 152 7.38 4.26 -16.88
N LEU A 153 7.52 3.03 -16.40
CA LEU A 153 6.39 2.14 -16.11
C LEU A 153 5.68 2.57 -14.83
N ARG A 154 6.44 2.89 -13.79
CA ARG A 154 5.93 3.32 -12.50
C ARG A 154 5.10 4.60 -12.59
N SER A 155 5.49 5.57 -13.43
CA SER A 155 4.73 6.82 -13.63
C SER A 155 3.34 6.62 -14.26
N ARG A 156 3.08 5.46 -14.86
CA ARG A 156 1.81 5.07 -15.48
C ARG A 156 0.94 4.20 -14.60
N CYS A 157 1.45 3.81 -13.43
CA CYS A 157 0.76 2.98 -12.46
C CYS A 157 0.29 3.80 -11.26
N VAL A 158 -0.85 3.44 -10.70
CA VAL A 158 -1.24 3.91 -9.36
C VAL A 158 -0.55 3.01 -8.34
N GLU A 159 0.38 3.59 -7.57
CA GLU A 159 1.12 2.85 -6.55
C GLU A 159 0.28 2.67 -5.28
N ILE A 160 0.22 1.43 -4.81
CA ILE A 160 -0.39 1.02 -3.54
C ILE A 160 0.70 0.38 -2.70
N ARG A 161 1.19 1.12 -1.71
CA ARG A 161 2.20 0.63 -0.78
C ARG A 161 1.55 -0.24 0.27
N LEU A 162 2.11 -1.43 0.45
CA LEU A 162 1.67 -2.42 1.43
C LEU A 162 2.60 -2.40 2.63
N HIS A 163 2.01 -2.63 3.79
CA HIS A 163 2.73 -2.82 5.03
C HIS A 163 2.60 -4.27 5.48
N PRO A 164 3.54 -4.82 6.24
CA PRO A 164 3.41 -6.16 6.79
C PRO A 164 2.12 -6.24 7.60
N VAL A 165 1.29 -7.23 7.30
CA VAL A 165 0.24 -7.63 8.23
C VAL A 165 0.94 -8.49 9.28
N ALA A 166 1.02 -8.04 10.51
CA ALA A 166 1.57 -8.85 11.59
C ALA A 166 0.83 -10.19 11.62
N GLU A 167 1.55 -11.28 11.36
CA GLU A 167 0.98 -12.63 11.46
C GLU A 167 0.55 -12.86 12.90
N GLY A 168 -0.76 -12.99 13.13
CA GLY A 168 -1.31 -13.48 14.40
C GLY A 168 -1.80 -12.44 15.40
N GLY A 169 -2.39 -11.36 14.95
CA GLY A 169 -3.09 -10.44 15.87
C GLY A 169 -4.16 -9.65 15.14
N ASP A 170 -5.30 -9.48 15.75
CA ASP A 170 -6.28 -8.42 15.49
C ASP A 170 -5.61 -7.15 15.00
N ALA A 171 -6.17 -6.52 13.96
CA ALA A 171 -5.71 -5.28 13.32
C ALA A 171 -4.80 -4.46 14.25
N THR A 172 -3.52 -4.46 13.93
CA THR A 172 -2.35 -4.02 14.69
C THR A 172 -2.70 -3.23 15.93
N GLU A 173 -2.54 -3.81 17.12
CA GLU A 173 -2.45 -2.99 18.31
C GLU A 173 -1.38 -1.96 18.03
N LEU A 174 -1.77 -0.69 18.07
CA LEU A 174 -0.82 0.40 17.98
C LEU A 174 0.26 0.11 19.02
N SER A 175 1.53 0.12 18.60
CA SER A 175 2.57 -0.10 19.58
C SER A 175 2.44 0.97 20.67
N ALA A 176 2.73 0.62 21.90
CA ALA A 176 2.64 1.56 23.02
C ALA A 176 3.48 2.83 22.75
N GLU A 177 4.56 2.68 22.01
CA GLU A 177 5.44 3.77 21.58
C GLU A 177 4.75 4.72 20.58
N VAL A 178 3.97 4.19 19.62
CA VAL A 178 3.20 5.01 18.66
C VAL A 178 2.11 5.79 19.38
N GLU A 179 1.37 5.14 20.29
CA GLU A 179 0.35 5.83 21.08
C GLU A 179 0.96 6.92 21.97
N ALA A 180 2.12 6.63 22.59
CA ALA A 180 2.84 7.59 23.40
C ALA A 180 3.32 8.80 22.56
N LEU A 181 3.85 8.57 21.35
CA LEU A 181 4.26 9.63 20.45
C LEU A 181 3.06 10.49 20.03
N CYS A 182 1.97 9.88 19.59
CA CYS A 182 0.76 10.60 19.20
C CYS A 182 0.16 11.39 20.37
N ARG A 183 0.21 10.85 21.59
CA ARG A 183 -0.24 11.54 22.79
C ARG A 183 0.66 12.74 23.11
N ALA A 184 1.99 12.56 23.10
CA ALA A 184 2.95 13.63 23.39
C ALA A 184 2.79 14.81 22.43
N VAL A 185 2.65 14.51 21.13
CA VAL A 185 2.41 15.53 20.09
C VAL A 185 1.03 16.19 20.28
N GLY A 186 -0.02 15.42 20.50
CA GLY A 186 -1.39 15.92 20.67
C GLY A 186 -1.60 16.76 21.93
N GLU A 187 -0.92 16.43 23.03
CA GLU A 187 -0.95 17.22 24.28
C GLU A 187 -0.11 18.48 24.19
N LYS A 188 0.71 18.67 23.16
CA LYS A 188 1.64 19.81 22.98
C LYS A 188 2.57 20.00 24.18
N LYS A 189 2.96 18.90 24.82
CA LYS A 189 3.79 18.92 25.99
C LYS A 189 5.26 18.98 25.59
N ARG A 190 5.87 20.14 25.74
CA ARG A 190 7.28 20.33 25.47
C ARG A 190 8.16 19.35 26.26
N GLY A 191 9.13 18.78 25.61
CA GLY A 191 10.05 17.80 26.18
C GLY A 191 9.53 16.36 26.21
N ALA A 192 8.22 16.11 26.13
CA ALA A 192 7.67 14.76 26.17
C ALA A 192 8.00 13.96 24.92
N VAL A 193 8.03 14.60 23.75
CA VAL A 193 8.45 13.98 22.49
C VAL A 193 9.94 13.63 22.56
N THR A 194 10.76 14.58 23.01
CA THR A 194 12.20 14.38 23.17
C THR A 194 12.50 13.26 24.14
N GLU A 195 11.81 13.21 25.30
CA GLU A 195 11.98 12.16 26.32
C GLU A 195 11.69 10.77 25.73
N LEU A 196 10.58 10.63 25.00
CA LEU A 196 10.21 9.38 24.32
C LEU A 196 11.26 8.94 23.30
N LEU A 197 11.72 9.85 22.45
CA LEU A 197 12.68 9.51 21.39
C LEU A 197 14.07 9.19 21.97
N VAL A 198 14.49 9.84 23.05
CA VAL A 198 15.70 9.47 23.81
C VAL A 198 15.55 8.09 24.47
N GLU A 199 14.35 7.73 24.93
CA GLU A 199 14.10 6.38 25.46
C GLU A 199 14.22 5.31 24.37
N LEU A 200 13.70 5.57 23.16
CA LEU A 200 13.86 4.68 22.01
C LEU A 200 15.34 4.51 21.60
N GLU A 201 16.13 5.58 21.68
CA GLU A 201 17.57 5.51 21.44
C GLU A 201 18.27 4.63 22.50
N ARG A 202 17.92 4.79 23.77
CA ARG A 202 18.44 3.95 24.88
C ARG A 202 18.09 2.47 24.74
N LYS A 203 16.89 2.17 24.24
CA LYS A 203 16.43 0.79 23.93
C LYS A 203 17.16 0.20 22.73
N LYS A 204 18.03 0.97 22.04
CA LYS A 204 18.71 0.56 20.80
C LYS A 204 17.74 0.06 19.73
N THR A 205 16.64 0.79 19.56
CA THR A 205 15.65 0.51 18.52
C THR A 205 16.37 0.32 17.18
N ASP A 206 16.12 -0.78 16.50
CA ASP A 206 16.68 -1.01 15.18
C ASP A 206 15.95 -0.17 14.12
N ARG A 207 16.49 -0.17 12.91
CA ARG A 207 15.98 0.63 11.81
C ARG A 207 14.58 0.20 11.37
N GLU A 208 14.34 -1.09 11.36
CA GLU A 208 13.08 -1.67 10.89
C GLU A 208 11.95 -1.35 11.87
N ALA A 209 12.21 -1.46 13.17
CA ALA A 209 11.28 -1.06 14.22
C ALA A 209 11.01 0.46 14.21
N LEU A 210 12.04 1.29 14.00
CA LEU A 210 11.86 2.73 13.86
C LEU A 210 11.02 3.09 12.62
N GLN A 211 11.30 2.47 11.48
CA GLN A 211 10.53 2.68 10.26
C GLN A 211 9.06 2.31 10.46
N THR A 212 8.79 1.16 11.08
CA THR A 212 7.44 0.70 11.41
C THR A 212 6.71 1.70 12.33
N LEU A 213 7.39 2.22 13.36
CA LEU A 213 6.85 3.22 14.26
C LEU A 213 6.47 4.50 13.52
N LEU A 214 7.37 5.01 12.67
CA LEU A 214 7.13 6.22 11.88
C LEU A 214 5.97 6.04 10.88
N GLU A 215 5.89 4.89 10.24
CA GLU A 215 4.80 4.56 9.30
C GLU A 215 3.44 4.46 10.00
N GLN A 216 3.38 3.84 11.17
CA GLN A 216 2.15 3.77 11.97
C GLN A 216 1.72 5.16 12.46
N ALA A 217 2.66 5.96 12.98
CA ALA A 217 2.39 7.34 13.39
C ALA A 217 1.89 8.18 12.20
N HIS A 218 2.56 8.09 11.04
CA HIS A 218 2.13 8.77 9.82
C HIS A 218 0.67 8.41 9.44
N GLY A 219 0.30 7.12 9.52
CA GLY A 219 -1.06 6.67 9.28
C GLY A 219 -2.08 7.33 10.21
N LEU A 220 -1.78 7.43 11.52
CA LEU A 220 -2.68 8.07 12.49
C LEU A 220 -2.87 9.57 12.26
N PHE A 221 -1.81 10.29 11.87
CA PHE A 221 -1.93 11.70 11.50
C PHE A 221 -2.70 11.90 10.20
N ALA A 222 -2.55 10.99 9.21
CA ALA A 222 -3.35 10.98 8.00
C ALA A 222 -4.84 10.74 8.30
N ASP A 223 -5.15 9.79 9.19
CA ASP A 223 -6.52 9.54 9.68
C ASP A 223 -7.10 10.76 10.41
N ALA A 224 -6.28 11.43 11.23
CA ALA A 224 -6.68 12.67 11.89
C ALA A 224 -7.02 13.79 10.89
N LEU A 225 -6.28 13.88 9.78
CA LEU A 225 -6.56 14.82 8.71
C LEU A 225 -7.87 14.49 7.99
N LEU A 226 -8.16 13.20 7.74
CA LEU A 226 -9.44 12.75 7.15
C LEU A 226 -10.62 13.12 8.05
N ILE A 227 -10.49 12.92 9.38
CA ILE A 227 -11.51 13.34 10.36
C ILE A 227 -11.70 14.86 10.34
N PHE A 228 -10.63 15.62 10.17
CA PHE A 228 -10.70 17.09 10.05
C PHE A 228 -11.54 17.52 8.84
N TYR A 229 -11.54 16.73 7.76
CA TYR A 229 -12.39 16.94 6.58
C TYR A 229 -13.77 16.27 6.65
N GLY A 230 -14.17 15.78 7.82
CA GLY A 230 -15.49 15.16 8.03
C GLY A 230 -15.62 13.75 7.44
N GLN A 231 -14.51 13.10 7.12
CA GLN A 231 -14.52 11.71 6.67
C GLN A 231 -14.55 10.76 7.87
N GLU A 232 -15.28 9.67 7.75
CA GLU A 232 -15.28 8.62 8.76
C GLU A 232 -14.01 7.75 8.62
N VAL A 233 -13.33 7.55 9.75
CA VAL A 233 -12.22 6.61 9.89
C VAL A 233 -12.72 5.45 10.74
N LEU A 234 -12.59 4.23 10.21
CA LEU A 234 -13.03 3.01 10.89
C LEU A 234 -11.82 2.26 11.43
N GLY A 235 -11.89 1.79 12.68
CA GLY A 235 -10.90 0.90 13.26
C GLY A 235 -10.39 1.34 14.64
N LYS A 236 -9.40 0.61 15.17
CA LYS A 236 -8.80 0.86 16.50
C LYS A 236 -8.06 2.21 16.57
N SER A 237 -7.61 2.74 15.45
CA SER A 237 -6.95 4.05 15.30
C SER A 237 -7.87 5.24 15.50
N GLU A 238 -9.20 5.05 15.41
CA GLU A 238 -10.19 6.12 15.42
C GLU A 238 -10.06 7.02 16.67
N LYS A 239 -9.88 6.43 17.85
CA LYS A 239 -9.79 7.19 19.11
C LYS A 239 -8.58 8.12 19.12
N THR A 240 -7.41 7.62 18.72
CA THR A 240 -6.17 8.39 18.68
C THR A 240 -6.22 9.43 17.56
N ALA A 241 -6.75 9.09 16.39
CA ALA A 241 -6.93 10.04 15.28
C ALA A 241 -7.91 11.17 15.65
N ARG A 242 -9.04 10.88 16.33
CA ARG A 242 -9.96 11.88 16.85
C ARG A 242 -9.33 12.78 17.92
N PHE A 243 -8.51 12.20 18.79
CA PHE A 243 -7.75 12.95 19.77
C PHE A 243 -6.80 13.95 19.09
N LEU A 244 -6.04 13.52 18.09
CA LEU A 244 -5.13 14.39 17.32
C LEU A 244 -5.91 15.48 16.57
N ALA A 245 -6.99 15.14 15.87
CA ALA A 245 -7.81 16.10 15.14
C ALA A 245 -8.45 17.15 16.04
N LYS A 246 -8.74 16.82 17.32
CA LYS A 246 -9.30 17.75 18.29
C LYS A 246 -8.26 18.72 18.86
N ASN A 247 -7.03 18.26 19.07
CA ASN A 247 -6.00 19.01 19.79
C ASN A 247 -5.00 19.77 18.88
N LEU A 248 -4.87 19.34 17.62
CA LEU A 248 -3.95 19.93 16.67
C LEU A 248 -4.68 20.75 15.62
N THR A 249 -4.03 21.78 15.12
CA THR A 249 -4.50 22.51 13.94
C THR A 249 -4.23 21.71 12.67
N LYS A 250 -5.01 22.00 11.62
CA LYS A 250 -4.79 21.39 10.30
C LYS A 250 -3.34 21.53 9.83
N GLN A 251 -2.75 22.71 10.03
CA GLN A 251 -1.38 23.01 9.61
C GLN A 251 -0.36 22.16 10.39
N GLN A 252 -0.56 21.99 11.70
CA GLN A 252 0.28 21.11 12.52
C GLN A 252 0.19 19.66 12.08
N ILE A 253 -1.03 19.16 11.81
CA ILE A 253 -1.24 17.78 11.31
C ILE A 253 -0.53 17.57 9.97
N MET A 254 -0.72 18.48 9.01
CA MET A 254 -0.08 18.38 7.69
C MET A 254 1.44 18.42 7.79
N HIS A 255 2.00 19.34 8.57
CA HIS A 255 3.45 19.44 8.75
C HIS A 255 4.03 18.18 9.43
N THR A 256 3.33 17.62 10.44
CA THR A 256 3.75 16.36 11.06
C THR A 256 3.72 15.21 10.06
N ILE A 257 2.72 15.11 9.17
CA ILE A 257 2.64 14.11 8.11
C ILE A 257 3.85 14.21 7.17
N GLU A 258 4.15 15.41 6.68
CA GLU A 258 5.30 15.67 5.79
C GLU A 258 6.63 15.29 6.46
N LEU A 259 6.78 15.67 7.73
CA LEU A 259 7.95 15.37 8.52
C LEU A 259 8.15 13.85 8.71
N LEU A 260 7.14 13.14 9.20
CA LEU A 260 7.19 11.69 9.37
C LEU A 260 7.47 10.97 8.05
N GLN A 261 6.88 11.42 6.95
CA GLN A 261 7.14 10.86 5.62
C GLN A 261 8.58 11.08 5.16
N SER A 262 9.19 12.23 5.50
CA SER A 262 10.60 12.51 5.20
C SER A 262 11.51 11.54 5.94
N TYR A 263 11.30 11.36 7.24
CA TYR A 263 12.12 10.46 8.06
C TYR A 263 11.91 8.98 7.74
N CYS A 264 10.71 8.56 7.34
CA CYS A 264 10.50 7.23 6.77
C CYS A 264 11.39 6.98 5.54
N ARG A 265 11.53 8.00 4.66
CA ARG A 265 12.43 7.91 3.49
C ARG A 265 13.90 7.85 3.91
N GLU A 266 14.32 8.66 4.88
CA GLU A 266 15.69 8.64 5.37
C GLU A 266 16.09 7.30 6.00
N CYS A 267 15.17 6.65 6.71
CA CYS A 267 15.37 5.29 7.19
C CYS A 267 15.66 4.29 6.05
N ALA A 268 15.08 4.50 4.87
CA ALA A 268 15.35 3.66 3.70
C ALA A 268 16.74 3.89 3.08
N TYR A 269 17.37 5.07 3.29
CA TYR A 269 18.67 5.46 2.70
C TYR A 269 19.90 5.27 3.61
N ASN A 270 19.84 4.37 4.59
CA ASN A 270 21.00 4.06 5.44
C ASN A 270 21.45 5.17 6.41
N VAL A 271 20.61 6.15 6.71
CA VAL A 271 20.88 7.14 7.76
C VAL A 271 20.90 6.45 9.14
N GLY A 272 21.78 6.85 10.03
CA GLY A 272 21.87 6.27 11.37
C GLY A 272 20.63 6.53 12.22
N VAL A 273 20.10 5.50 12.89
CA VAL A 273 18.87 5.58 13.71
C VAL A 273 18.92 6.73 14.72
N ASN A 274 20.04 6.88 15.43
CA ASN A 274 20.21 7.94 16.44
C ASN A 274 20.17 9.34 15.82
N HIS A 275 20.64 9.48 14.58
CA HIS A 275 20.57 10.76 13.87
C HIS A 275 19.10 11.10 13.52
N VAL A 276 18.37 10.12 13.04
CA VAL A 276 16.93 10.28 12.73
C VAL A 276 16.13 10.62 13.99
N LEU A 277 16.36 9.91 15.11
CA LEU A 277 15.66 10.15 16.37
C LEU A 277 15.95 11.57 16.91
N GLY A 278 17.22 11.98 16.88
CA GLY A 278 17.62 13.31 17.36
C GLY A 278 17.03 14.44 16.53
N ALA A 279 17.11 14.34 15.19
CA ALA A 279 16.56 15.33 14.29
C ALA A 279 15.02 15.40 14.38
N LEU A 280 14.35 14.24 14.41
CA LEU A 280 12.90 14.14 14.57
C LEU A 280 12.42 14.79 15.89
N ALA A 281 13.18 14.61 16.99
CA ALA A 281 12.85 15.24 18.27
C ALA A 281 12.81 16.77 18.17
N VAL A 282 13.83 17.36 17.56
CA VAL A 282 13.94 18.82 17.40
C VAL A 282 12.82 19.37 16.53
N GLU A 283 12.56 18.71 15.39
CA GLU A 283 11.57 19.20 14.42
C GLU A 283 10.13 19.01 14.90
N LEU A 284 9.81 17.89 15.55
CA LEU A 284 8.47 17.68 16.16
C LEU A 284 8.20 18.70 17.27
N GLU A 285 9.17 18.96 18.15
CA GLU A 285 9.05 19.99 19.19
C GLU A 285 8.87 21.41 18.58
N GLY A 286 9.43 21.64 17.39
CA GLY A 286 9.27 22.89 16.66
C GLY A 286 7.86 23.12 16.06
N ILE A 287 7.08 22.03 15.89
CA ILE A 287 5.69 22.09 15.39
C ILE A 287 4.71 22.40 16.52
N LEU A 288 5.04 22.03 17.76
CA LEU A 288 4.17 22.15 18.94
C LEU A 288 4.13 23.57 19.48
#